data_4e6e6d65ffbb4fabfedb7fedb617697e
#
_entry.id   4e6e6d65ffbb4fabfedb7fedb617697e
#
_cell.length_a   1.000
_cell.length_b   1.000
_cell.length_c   1.000
_cell.angle_alpha   90.00
_cell.angle_beta   90.00
_cell.angle_gamma   90.00
#
_symmetry.space_group_name_H-M   'P 1'
#
loop_
_entity.id
_entity.type
_entity.pdbx_description
1 polymer ?
#
loop_
_entity_poly.entity_id
_entity_poly.type
_entity_poly.pdbx_seq_one_letter_code
_entity_poly.pdbx_strand_id
1 'polypeptide(L)'
;HRDVIRGAIGRTRDASFVVVNPTHVAIALRYAPPAVPVPEILVRALNDVALRVRAIAVDSGIPIVEDAPLARVLYATSVRTRTIAPETYVAVAQIVADLAQAGLLR
;
A
#
# COMPACT_ATOMS: atom_id res chain seq x y z
N HIS A 1 -5.26 -20.21 10.55
CA HIS A 1 -4.39 -19.76 9.47
C HIS A 1 -5.10 -18.81 8.49
N ARG A 2 -6.26 -19.23 7.97
CA ARG A 2 -7.09 -18.38 7.10
C ARG A 2 -7.51 -17.08 7.78
N ASP A 3 -7.88 -17.16 9.06
CA ASP A 3 -8.34 -16.00 9.82
C ASP A 3 -7.21 -14.98 10.04
N VAL A 4 -5.98 -15.45 10.24
CA VAL A 4 -4.81 -14.58 10.34
C VAL A 4 -4.58 -13.83 9.03
N ILE A 5 -4.66 -14.52 7.90
CA ILE A 5 -4.49 -13.91 6.57
C ILE A 5 -5.61 -12.91 6.31
N ARG A 6 -6.87 -13.25 6.59
CA ARG A 6 -8.01 -12.35 6.42
C ARG A 6 -7.87 -11.10 7.29
N GLY A 7 -7.48 -11.28 8.56
CA GLY A 7 -7.24 -10.16 9.46
C GLY A 7 -6.15 -9.24 8.95
N ALA A 8 -5.04 -9.82 8.46
CA ALA A 8 -3.92 -9.06 7.93
C ALA A 8 -4.32 -8.26 6.69
N ILE A 9 -4.93 -8.89 5.69
CA ILE A 9 -5.33 -8.19 4.45
C ILE A 9 -6.50 -7.23 4.66
N GLY A 10 -7.34 -7.47 5.67
CA GLY A 10 -8.44 -6.57 6.03
C GLY A 10 -7.97 -5.17 6.40
N ARG A 11 -6.73 -5.01 6.86
CA ARG A 11 -6.14 -3.71 7.14
C ARG A 11 -6.01 -2.84 5.88
N THR A 12 -6.15 -3.41 4.70
CA THR A 12 -6.22 -2.65 3.44
C THR A 12 -7.32 -1.59 3.48
N ARG A 13 -8.42 -1.83 4.22
CA ARG A 13 -9.51 -0.87 4.35
C ARG A 13 -9.10 0.44 5.02
N ASP A 14 -8.03 0.41 5.79
CA ASP A 14 -7.48 1.58 6.48
C ASP A 14 -6.40 2.29 5.67
N ALA A 15 -6.05 1.76 4.50
CA ALA A 15 -5.00 2.32 3.67
C ALA A 15 -5.44 3.62 3.00
N SER A 16 -4.47 4.46 2.71
CA SER A 16 -4.66 5.67 1.90
C SER A 16 -4.53 5.36 0.41
N PHE A 17 -3.70 4.40 0.05
CA PHE A 17 -3.51 3.93 -1.32
C PHE A 17 -2.80 2.58 -1.33
N VAL A 18 -2.84 1.91 -2.48
CA VAL A 18 -2.18 0.63 -2.70
C VAL A 18 -1.26 0.74 -3.92
N VAL A 19 0.00 0.34 -3.76
CA VAL A 19 0.96 0.27 -4.87
C VAL A 19 1.07 -1.17 -5.33
N VAL A 20 0.95 -1.38 -6.64
CA VAL A 20 0.90 -2.75 -7.18
C VAL A 20 1.92 -2.96 -8.30
N ASN A 21 2.46 -4.18 -8.33
CA ASN A 21 2.95 -4.81 -9.52
C ASN A 21 1.82 -5.76 -9.96
N PRO A 22 1.17 -5.51 -11.09
CA PRO A 22 -0.05 -6.23 -11.45
C PRO A 22 0.11 -7.72 -11.30
N THR A 23 -0.83 -8.36 -10.62
CA THR A 23 -0.92 -9.80 -10.32
C THR A 23 0.15 -10.37 -9.39
N HIS A 24 1.25 -9.65 -9.10
CA HIS A 24 2.37 -10.24 -8.34
C HIS A 24 2.57 -9.63 -6.96
N VAL A 25 2.43 -8.31 -6.81
CA VAL A 25 2.70 -7.61 -5.54
C VAL A 25 1.62 -6.57 -5.27
N ALA A 26 1.19 -6.44 -4.03
CA ALA A 26 0.36 -5.33 -3.56
C ALA A 26 0.86 -4.87 -2.20
N ILE A 27 1.07 -3.56 -2.06
CA ILE A 27 1.49 -2.92 -0.83
C ILE A 27 0.44 -1.88 -0.48
N ALA A 28 -0.23 -2.07 0.66
CA ALA A 28 -1.19 -1.09 1.17
C ALA A 28 -0.48 -0.15 2.14
N LEU A 29 -0.58 1.16 1.91
CA LEU A 29 0.09 2.17 2.71
C LEU A 29 -0.92 3.14 3.30
N ARG A 30 -0.61 3.64 4.50
CA ARG A 30 -1.37 4.68 5.15
C ARG A 30 -0.50 5.92 5.33
N TYR A 31 -1.03 7.05 4.89
CA TYR A 31 -0.46 8.37 5.14
C TYR A 31 -1.59 9.30 5.55
N ALA A 32 -1.55 9.73 6.80
CA ALA A 32 -2.64 10.52 7.40
C ALA A 32 -2.06 11.51 8.42
N PRO A 33 -1.33 12.55 7.97
CA PRO A 33 -0.80 13.53 8.89
C PRO A 33 -1.92 14.30 9.60
N PRO A 34 -1.73 14.74 10.84
CA PRO A 34 -0.53 14.60 11.65
C PRO A 34 -0.41 13.25 12.36
N ALA A 35 -1.48 12.45 12.42
CA ALA A 35 -1.49 11.19 13.18
C ALA A 35 -0.52 10.15 12.60
N VAL A 36 -0.43 10.07 11.26
CA VAL A 36 0.51 9.19 10.56
C VAL A 36 1.35 10.04 9.61
N PRO A 37 2.43 10.69 10.13
CA PRO A 37 3.17 11.71 9.38
C PRO A 37 4.16 11.16 8.36
N VAL A 38 4.48 9.87 8.45
CA VAL A 38 5.33 9.16 7.49
C VAL A 38 4.53 7.98 6.95
N PRO A 39 4.55 7.73 5.64
CA PRO A 39 3.81 6.58 5.09
C PRO A 39 4.17 5.27 5.80
N GLU A 40 3.14 4.56 6.20
CA GLU A 40 3.23 3.31 6.95
C GLU A 40 2.69 2.17 6.11
N ILE A 41 3.41 1.05 6.10
CA ILE A 41 2.98 -0.15 5.39
C ILE A 41 2.03 -0.94 6.28
N LEU A 42 0.79 -1.09 5.82
CA LEU A 42 -0.23 -1.85 6.52
C LEU A 42 -0.28 -3.30 6.06
N VAL A 43 -0.12 -3.53 4.76
CA VAL A 43 -0.20 -4.87 4.17
C VAL A 43 0.85 -5.00 3.09
N ARG A 44 1.53 -6.13 3.08
CA ARG A 44 2.41 -6.54 2.00
C ARG A 44 1.99 -7.93 1.53
N ALA A 45 1.70 -8.07 0.25
CA ALA A 45 1.09 -9.29 -0.28
C ALA A 45 1.68 -9.69 -1.63
N LEU A 46 1.70 -10.99 -1.88
CA LEU A 46 2.17 -11.59 -3.13
C LEU A 46 1.06 -12.41 -3.78
N ASN A 47 1.09 -12.47 -5.09
CA ASN A 47 0.31 -13.38 -5.92
C ASN A 47 -1.20 -13.38 -5.59
N ASP A 48 -1.78 -14.49 -5.22
CA ASP A 48 -3.21 -14.58 -4.93
C ASP A 48 -3.65 -13.65 -3.80
N VAL A 49 -2.81 -13.49 -2.78
CA VAL A 49 -3.09 -12.57 -1.68
C VAL A 49 -3.05 -11.13 -2.17
N ALA A 50 -2.13 -10.80 -3.08
CA ALA A 50 -2.10 -9.47 -3.70
C ALA A 50 -3.39 -9.16 -4.47
N LEU A 51 -3.95 -10.13 -5.17
CA LEU A 51 -5.23 -9.96 -5.86
C LEU A 51 -6.37 -9.68 -4.89
N ARG A 52 -6.37 -10.33 -3.74
CA ARG A 52 -7.38 -10.08 -2.68
C ARG A 52 -7.23 -8.67 -2.10
N VAL A 53 -6.01 -8.21 -1.87
CA VAL A 53 -5.75 -6.84 -1.41
C VAL A 53 -6.31 -5.83 -2.41
N ARG A 54 -6.08 -6.05 -3.71
CA ARG A 54 -6.63 -5.19 -4.75
C ARG A 54 -8.16 -5.17 -4.73
N ALA A 55 -8.79 -6.34 -4.57
CA ALA A 55 -10.24 -6.43 -4.50
C ALA A 55 -10.80 -5.62 -3.32
N ILE A 56 -10.17 -5.73 -2.14
CA ILE A 56 -10.57 -4.95 -0.97
C ILE A 56 -10.41 -3.45 -1.24
N ALA A 57 -9.31 -3.04 -1.87
CA ALA A 57 -9.06 -1.65 -2.20
C ALA A 57 -10.15 -1.09 -3.14
N VAL A 58 -10.51 -1.85 -4.18
CA VAL A 58 -11.59 -1.46 -5.10
C VAL A 58 -12.90 -1.30 -4.35
N ASP A 59 -13.28 -2.29 -3.54
CA ASP A 59 -14.53 -2.26 -2.78
C ASP A 59 -14.58 -1.11 -1.77
N SER A 60 -13.43 -0.72 -1.25
CA SER A 60 -13.31 0.33 -0.22
C SER A 60 -13.07 1.72 -0.82
N GLY A 61 -13.01 1.85 -2.14
CA GLY A 61 -12.74 3.12 -2.80
C GLY A 61 -11.33 3.65 -2.58
N ILE A 62 -10.37 2.76 -2.36
CA ILE A 62 -8.97 3.12 -2.11
C ILE A 62 -8.21 3.15 -3.44
N PRO A 63 -7.48 4.24 -3.74
CA PRO A 63 -6.72 4.34 -4.98
C PRO A 63 -5.68 3.24 -5.12
N ILE A 64 -5.56 2.70 -6.32
CA ILE A 64 -4.55 1.71 -6.68
C ILE A 64 -3.61 2.35 -7.71
N VAL A 65 -2.32 2.32 -7.41
CA VAL A 65 -1.27 2.89 -8.25
C VAL A 65 -0.41 1.77 -8.78
N GLU A 66 -0.35 1.65 -10.09
CA GLU A 66 0.51 0.66 -10.74
C GLU A 66 1.92 1.21 -10.88
N ASP A 67 2.85 0.61 -10.16
CA ASP A 67 4.28 0.93 -10.23
C ASP A 67 5.04 -0.33 -9.85
N ALA A 68 5.33 -1.16 -10.83
CA ALA A 68 5.94 -2.46 -10.60
C ALA A 68 7.31 -2.37 -9.91
N PRO A 69 8.25 -1.51 -10.35
CA PRO A 69 9.53 -1.39 -9.68
C PRO A 69 9.39 -0.97 -8.21
N LEU A 70 8.56 0.04 -7.94
CA LEU A 70 8.34 0.53 -6.58
C LEU A 70 7.70 -0.53 -5.70
N ALA A 71 6.69 -1.23 -6.21
CA ALA A 71 6.03 -2.30 -5.45
C ALA A 71 7.03 -3.38 -5.02
N ARG A 72 7.93 -3.78 -5.92
CA ARG A 72 8.96 -4.77 -5.60
C ARG A 72 9.93 -4.28 -4.53
N VAL A 73 10.37 -3.03 -4.62
CA VAL A 73 11.29 -2.46 -3.63
C VAL A 73 10.60 -2.31 -2.27
N LEU A 74 9.37 -1.82 -2.26
CA LEU A 74 8.59 -1.72 -1.02
C LEU A 74 8.42 -3.09 -0.36
N TYR A 75 8.13 -4.12 -1.14
CA TYR A 75 8.01 -5.47 -0.61
C TYR A 75 9.32 -5.97 -0.02
N ALA A 76 10.42 -5.82 -0.74
CA ALA A 76 11.72 -6.32 -0.34
C ALA A 76 12.28 -5.61 0.91
N THR A 77 11.99 -4.31 1.07
CA THR A 77 12.56 -3.49 2.14
C THR A 77 11.68 -3.38 3.38
N SER A 78 10.48 -3.96 3.38
CA SER A 78 9.53 -3.84 4.49
C SER A 78 9.38 -5.10 5.32
N VAL A 79 10.32 -6.03 5.24
CA VAL A 79 10.23 -7.31 5.97
C VAL A 79 10.24 -7.11 7.48
N ARG A 80 11.01 -6.14 7.98
CA ARG A 80 11.24 -5.93 9.42
C ARG A 80 10.66 -4.63 9.97
N THR A 81 10.14 -3.77 9.12
CA THR A 81 9.65 -2.47 9.54
C THR A 81 8.38 -2.11 8.80
N ARG A 82 7.51 -1.37 9.47
CA ARG A 82 6.28 -0.83 8.88
C ARG A 82 6.51 0.47 8.14
N THR A 83 7.62 1.15 8.37
CA THR A 83 7.95 2.38 7.68
C THR A 83 8.62 2.07 6.35
N ILE A 84 8.49 2.99 5.40
CA ILE A 84 9.11 2.81 4.08
C ILE A 84 10.62 3.08 4.17
N ALA A 85 11.39 2.37 3.35
CA ALA A 85 12.83 2.56 3.29
C ALA A 85 13.17 3.93 2.67
N PRO A 86 14.28 4.58 3.09
CA PRO A 86 14.67 5.89 2.56
C PRO A 86 14.76 5.96 1.04
N GLU A 87 15.22 4.90 0.41
CA GLU A 87 15.32 4.79 -1.06
C GLU A 87 13.97 4.89 -1.78
N THR A 88 12.86 4.70 -1.07
CA THR A 88 11.50 4.78 -1.64
C THR A 88 10.81 6.13 -1.37
N TYR A 89 11.42 7.02 -0.60
CA TYR A 89 10.78 8.27 -0.14
C TYR A 89 10.32 9.14 -1.30
N VAL A 90 11.17 9.37 -2.29
CA VAL A 90 10.85 10.27 -3.40
C VAL A 90 9.69 9.72 -4.22
N ALA A 91 9.73 8.44 -4.55
CA ALA A 91 8.68 7.80 -5.35
C ALA A 91 7.34 7.80 -4.60
N VAL A 92 7.34 7.46 -3.32
CA VAL A 92 6.11 7.46 -2.49
C VAL A 92 5.58 8.89 -2.33
N ALA A 93 6.45 9.86 -2.07
CA ALA A 93 6.05 11.26 -1.95
C ALA A 93 5.40 11.79 -3.24
N GLN A 94 5.90 11.38 -4.40
CA GLN A 94 5.31 11.77 -5.68
C GLN A 94 3.89 11.19 -5.84
N ILE A 95 3.70 9.95 -5.45
CA ILE A 95 2.36 9.33 -5.47
C ILE A 95 1.41 10.08 -4.55
N VAL A 96 1.83 10.38 -3.33
CA VAL A 96 1.02 11.13 -2.37
C VAL A 96 0.64 12.49 -2.95
N ALA A 97 1.58 13.21 -3.54
CA ALA A 97 1.32 14.51 -4.16
C ALA A 97 0.32 14.40 -5.31
N ASP A 98 0.49 13.43 -6.18
CA ASP A 98 -0.40 13.23 -7.33
C ASP A 98 -1.81 12.87 -6.89
N LEU A 99 -1.95 11.98 -5.91
CA LEU A 99 -3.26 11.58 -5.39
C LEU A 99 -3.94 12.74 -4.64
N ALA A 100 -3.19 13.50 -3.85
CA ALA A 100 -3.72 14.66 -3.15
C ALA A 100 -4.23 15.71 -4.15
N GLN A 101 -3.47 15.98 -5.20
CA GLN A 101 -3.85 16.93 -6.24
C GLN A 101 -5.10 16.48 -7.00
N ALA A 102 -5.27 15.18 -7.19
CA ALA A 102 -6.46 14.60 -7.82
C ALA A 102 -7.66 14.51 -6.88
N GLY A 103 -7.51 14.85 -5.59
CA GLY A 103 -8.58 14.76 -4.60
C GLY A 103 -8.90 13.32 -4.18
N LEU A 104 -7.96 12.40 -4.35
CA LEU A 104 -8.16 10.98 -4.08
C LEU A 104 -7.68 10.52 -2.70
N LEU A 105 -6.94 11.35 -1.97
CA LEU A 105 -6.58 11.04 -0.58
C LEU A 105 -7.68 11.47 0.38
N ARG A 106 -7.89 10.64 1.37
CA ARG A 106 -8.84 10.91 2.46
C ARG A 106 -8.26 11.85 3.49
#